data_592073d3afd5a8a050ee82d3ef56fba4
#
_entry.id   592073d3afd5a8a050ee82d3ef56fba4
#
_cell.length_a   1.000
_cell.length_b   1.000
_cell.length_c   1.000
_cell.angle_alpha   90.00
_cell.angle_beta   90.00
_cell.angle_gamma   90.00
#
_symmetry.space_group_name_H-M   'P 1'
#
loop_
_entity.id
_entity.type
_entity.pdbx_description
1 polymer ?
#
loop_
_entity_poly.entity_id
_entity_poly.type
_entity_poly.pdbx_seq_one_letter_code
_entity_poly.pdbx_strand_id
1 'polypeptide(L)'
;MSTNIPTKVAGENINQDQKTWLEGFFTGFKEKGLTFSDADENSEKTPKPKKIIPEEKIKITENPFNAFSNLVNLAKRNKSPEKDDVFRFKWNGLFWLAPIHEGYMCRLRIPGGLINAQQLMELASIAKDIAWGYLQITTRNNIQIRVIKPKDTPSLLRRIQDCGLHSRGSGADNLRNFTSNPTAGIDPYELIDVSPFVKDLAHTVINQPEFYDLPRMFNVSFDGGGIVGVAEDTNDIGLRAIKIKKPPKDHPLHDKVEGGVWFQLLLGGVTGHKAFAENCGAICKPQDAVDVISALVRVYIQNGNRGNRGKARLVYLIKEWGNEKYINETNKLLEDQLIDFDFSDPLYTDLIEEQIKPIVPHAHIGAHEQTQEGLSWLGVYTPVGILQSKEAELIAEVAKEFGNGEIRLTIFQNLIIPNIPSNKIDKAREKLSKGGLACETSLIKGGTVACTGNQYCKFSSSDTKTHANEIVNYLDKKITLDKPINIHVTGCPHSCAQHYIGDIGLLACKVSVDDSDEPIEGYHVFVGGGFGPDKKRIGRQLFKSIPSGKQINETIYAMLAAYLSSRKKNESFYDFATRHEISDLEKMTNNVIAESSSFAA
;
A
#
# COMPACT_ATOMS: atom_id res chain seq x y z
N MET A 1 3.49 -56.19 -9.98
CA MET A 1 3.46 -55.57 -11.30
C MET A 1 4.80 -54.87 -11.48
N SER A 2 5.55 -55.23 -12.54
CA SER A 2 6.85 -54.60 -12.85
C SER A 2 6.62 -53.16 -13.28
N THR A 3 7.25 -52.21 -12.60
CA THR A 3 7.31 -50.81 -13.02
C THR A 3 8.13 -50.75 -14.31
N ASN A 4 7.49 -50.70 -15.47
CA ASN A 4 8.20 -50.45 -16.73
C ASN A 4 8.65 -48.98 -16.72
N ILE A 5 9.93 -48.77 -16.38
CA ILE A 5 10.55 -47.47 -16.50
C ILE A 5 10.71 -47.17 -18.01
N PRO A 6 10.26 -45.98 -18.46
CA PRO A 6 10.40 -45.63 -19.86
C PRO A 6 11.88 -45.60 -20.26
N THR A 7 12.20 -46.11 -21.43
CA THR A 7 13.57 -46.05 -21.98
C THR A 7 13.92 -44.71 -22.62
N LYS A 8 12.89 -43.86 -22.80
CA LYS A 8 13.02 -42.52 -23.39
C LYS A 8 12.13 -41.51 -22.62
N VAL A 9 12.63 -40.30 -22.39
CA VAL A 9 11.88 -39.16 -21.88
C VAL A 9 12.04 -38.01 -22.86
N ALA A 10 10.94 -37.40 -23.29
CA ALA A 10 10.89 -36.31 -24.28
C ALA A 10 11.61 -36.65 -25.64
N GLY A 11 11.65 -37.94 -26.01
CA GLY A 11 12.27 -38.40 -27.26
C GLY A 11 13.74 -38.79 -27.11
N GLU A 12 14.41 -38.50 -26.02
CA GLU A 12 15.81 -38.84 -25.75
C GLU A 12 15.95 -40.10 -24.89
N ASN A 13 16.99 -40.90 -25.16
CA ASN A 13 17.29 -42.10 -24.35
C ASN A 13 17.78 -41.69 -22.95
N ILE A 14 17.23 -42.31 -21.92
CA ILE A 14 17.72 -42.10 -20.54
C ILE A 14 18.97 -42.95 -20.29
N ASN A 15 19.96 -42.34 -19.64
CA ASN A 15 21.18 -43.03 -19.22
C ASN A 15 20.95 -43.90 -17.97
N GLN A 16 21.95 -44.71 -17.61
CA GLN A 16 21.83 -45.64 -16.48
C GLN A 16 21.60 -44.94 -15.12
N ASP A 17 22.21 -43.77 -14.89
CA ASP A 17 22.06 -43.02 -13.66
C ASP A 17 20.65 -42.43 -13.54
N GLN A 18 20.11 -41.90 -14.63
CA GLN A 18 18.73 -41.42 -14.70
C GLN A 18 17.72 -42.54 -14.47
N LYS A 19 18.03 -43.75 -15.00
CA LYS A 19 17.21 -44.93 -14.77
C LYS A 19 17.22 -45.38 -13.33
N THR A 20 18.38 -45.42 -12.68
CA THR A 20 18.54 -45.77 -11.26
C THR A 20 17.83 -44.75 -10.36
N TRP A 21 17.91 -43.46 -10.72
CA TRP A 21 17.16 -42.39 -10.00
C TRP A 21 15.65 -42.56 -10.12
N LEU A 22 15.15 -42.86 -11.30
CA LEU A 22 13.71 -43.12 -11.52
C LEU A 22 13.24 -44.38 -10.78
N GLU A 23 14.07 -45.44 -10.71
CA GLU A 23 13.79 -46.66 -9.92
C GLU A 23 13.62 -46.32 -8.44
N GLY A 24 14.55 -45.53 -7.88
CA GLY A 24 14.47 -45.06 -6.48
C GLY A 24 13.26 -44.19 -6.22
N PHE A 25 12.96 -43.26 -7.14
CA PHE A 25 11.79 -42.41 -7.05
C PHE A 25 10.49 -43.20 -7.03
N PHE A 26 10.29 -44.14 -7.96
CA PHE A 26 9.11 -44.96 -8.03
C PHE A 26 8.98 -45.95 -6.88
N THR A 27 10.07 -46.40 -6.31
CA THR A 27 10.07 -47.24 -5.11
C THR A 27 9.59 -46.43 -3.91
N GLY A 28 10.12 -45.23 -3.68
CA GLY A 28 9.66 -44.34 -2.60
C GLY A 28 8.21 -43.87 -2.77
N PHE A 29 7.76 -43.71 -4.01
CA PHE A 29 6.36 -43.38 -4.33
C PHE A 29 5.41 -44.51 -3.95
N LYS A 30 5.81 -45.76 -4.21
CA LYS A 30 5.06 -46.97 -3.89
C LYS A 30 5.05 -47.25 -2.38
N GLU A 31 6.14 -47.00 -1.66
CA GLU A 31 6.19 -47.12 -0.19
C GLU A 31 5.26 -46.16 0.54
N LYS A 32 4.92 -45.03 -0.07
CA LYS A 32 3.90 -44.07 0.41
C LYS A 32 2.47 -44.40 0.00
N GLY A 33 2.22 -45.59 -0.58
CA GLY A 33 0.89 -46.05 -0.96
C GLY A 33 0.28 -45.33 -2.17
N LEU A 34 1.07 -44.61 -2.95
CA LEU A 34 0.62 -43.90 -4.14
C LEU A 34 0.76 -44.84 -5.37
N THR A 35 -0.26 -44.94 -6.20
CA THR A 35 -0.26 -45.73 -7.44
C THR A 35 -0.55 -44.85 -8.64
N PHE A 36 0.05 -45.16 -9.80
CA PHE A 36 -0.22 -44.45 -11.07
C PHE A 36 -1.61 -44.71 -11.63
N SER A 37 -2.29 -45.77 -11.19
CA SER A 37 -3.69 -46.07 -11.55
C SER A 37 -4.67 -45.04 -11.00
N ASP A 38 -4.34 -44.35 -9.90
CA ASP A 38 -5.16 -43.27 -9.37
C ASP A 38 -5.15 -42.01 -10.27
N ALA A 39 -4.21 -41.93 -11.20
CA ALA A 39 -4.12 -40.87 -12.21
C ALA A 39 -4.94 -41.16 -13.49
N ASP A 40 -5.22 -42.44 -13.78
CA ASP A 40 -5.89 -42.86 -15.03
C ASP A 40 -7.41 -43.06 -14.87
N GLU A 41 -7.92 -43.33 -13.68
CA GLU A 41 -9.38 -43.57 -13.47
C GLU A 41 -10.22 -42.25 -13.46
N ASN A 42 -9.58 -41.08 -13.51
CA ASN A 42 -10.27 -39.79 -13.69
C ASN A 42 -10.18 -39.23 -15.13
N SER A 43 -9.96 -40.07 -16.14
CA SER A 43 -9.77 -39.66 -17.54
C SER A 43 -11.04 -39.30 -18.32
N GLU A 44 -12.20 -39.12 -17.66
CA GLU A 44 -13.43 -38.68 -18.38
C GLU A 44 -13.67 -37.15 -18.36
N LYS A 45 -12.78 -36.35 -17.81
CA LYS A 45 -12.70 -34.91 -18.10
C LYS A 45 -11.26 -34.46 -18.01
N THR A 46 -10.46 -34.68 -19.05
CA THR A 46 -9.24 -33.88 -19.21
C THR A 46 -9.64 -32.40 -19.16
N PRO A 47 -9.29 -31.65 -18.10
CA PRO A 47 -9.50 -30.21 -18.13
C PRO A 47 -8.71 -29.72 -19.35
N LYS A 48 -9.36 -29.04 -20.29
CA LYS A 48 -8.66 -28.34 -21.38
C LYS A 48 -7.48 -27.64 -20.73
N PRO A 49 -6.24 -27.77 -21.25
CA PRO A 49 -5.07 -27.17 -20.62
C PRO A 49 -5.39 -25.71 -20.33
N LYS A 50 -5.40 -25.32 -19.06
CA LYS A 50 -5.71 -23.96 -18.64
C LYS A 50 -4.77 -23.06 -19.43
N LYS A 51 -5.31 -22.21 -20.31
CA LYS A 51 -4.53 -21.31 -21.16
C LYS A 51 -3.63 -20.48 -20.25
N ILE A 52 -2.32 -20.75 -20.29
CA ILE A 52 -1.35 -20.02 -19.49
C ILE A 52 -1.37 -18.56 -19.95
N ILE A 53 -1.63 -17.64 -19.05
CA ILE A 53 -1.64 -16.20 -19.35
C ILE A 53 -0.21 -15.70 -19.64
N PRO A 54 -0.04 -14.62 -20.41
CA PRO A 54 1.28 -14.14 -20.83
C PRO A 54 2.26 -13.92 -19.68
N GLU A 55 1.80 -13.38 -18.57
CA GLU A 55 2.65 -13.09 -17.41
C GLU A 55 3.16 -14.36 -16.72
N GLU A 56 2.33 -15.39 -16.58
CA GLU A 56 2.77 -16.69 -16.06
C GLU A 56 3.76 -17.36 -17.03
N LYS A 57 3.50 -17.26 -18.34
CA LYS A 57 4.44 -17.77 -19.35
C LYS A 57 5.81 -17.12 -19.24
N ILE A 58 5.88 -15.78 -19.05
CA ILE A 58 7.13 -15.03 -18.87
C ILE A 58 7.89 -15.53 -17.64
N LYS A 59 7.20 -15.78 -16.51
CA LYS A 59 7.81 -16.28 -15.28
C LYS A 59 8.36 -17.71 -15.41
N ILE A 60 7.64 -18.57 -16.13
CA ILE A 60 8.05 -19.96 -16.38
C ILE A 60 9.23 -20.03 -17.37
N THR A 61 9.23 -19.17 -18.39
CA THR A 61 10.28 -19.19 -19.44
C THR A 61 11.64 -18.81 -18.88
N GLU A 62 11.68 -17.85 -17.96
CA GLU A 62 12.92 -17.41 -17.31
C GLU A 62 12.59 -16.80 -15.94
N ASN A 63 13.30 -17.23 -14.89
CA ASN A 63 13.16 -16.61 -13.58
C ASN A 63 13.48 -15.11 -13.70
N PRO A 64 12.56 -14.21 -13.28
CA PRO A 64 12.75 -12.77 -13.47
C PRO A 64 14.02 -12.19 -12.84
N PHE A 65 14.60 -12.84 -11.83
CA PHE A 65 15.88 -12.40 -11.25
C PHE A 65 17.08 -12.75 -12.13
N ASN A 66 16.99 -13.74 -13.00
CA ASN A 66 18.05 -14.08 -13.95
C ASN A 66 18.20 -13.04 -15.07
N ALA A 67 17.16 -12.24 -15.29
CA ALA A 67 17.16 -11.15 -16.29
C ALA A 67 18.09 -9.97 -15.94
N PHE A 68 18.82 -10.00 -14.83
CA PHE A 68 19.77 -8.94 -14.47
C PHE A 68 20.89 -8.76 -15.51
N SER A 69 21.38 -9.86 -16.12
CA SER A 69 22.35 -9.80 -17.22
C SER A 69 21.81 -9.02 -18.44
N ASN A 70 20.53 -9.19 -18.77
CA ASN A 70 19.86 -8.45 -19.85
C ASN A 70 19.81 -6.96 -19.49
N LEU A 71 19.48 -6.62 -18.26
CA LEU A 71 19.49 -5.23 -17.77
C LEU A 71 20.86 -4.57 -17.96
N VAL A 72 21.95 -5.26 -17.57
CA VAL A 72 23.33 -4.77 -17.74
C VAL A 72 23.69 -4.59 -19.22
N ASN A 73 23.29 -5.55 -20.07
CA ASN A 73 23.54 -5.48 -21.51
C ASN A 73 22.79 -4.32 -22.19
N LEU A 74 21.53 -4.07 -21.78
CA LEU A 74 20.75 -2.92 -22.25
C LEU A 74 21.36 -1.60 -21.76
N ALA A 75 21.84 -1.57 -20.52
CA ALA A 75 22.51 -0.39 -19.97
C ALA A 75 23.77 -0.01 -20.75
N LYS A 76 24.63 -1.00 -21.08
CA LYS A 76 25.84 -0.76 -21.91
C LYS A 76 25.54 -0.13 -23.27
N ARG A 77 24.40 -0.45 -23.84
CA ARG A 77 23.94 0.04 -25.17
C ARG A 77 22.98 1.23 -25.06
N ASN A 78 22.60 1.63 -23.84
CA ASN A 78 21.57 2.60 -23.53
C ASN A 78 20.25 2.36 -24.30
N LYS A 79 19.81 1.09 -24.36
CA LYS A 79 18.60 0.67 -25.10
C LYS A 79 17.43 0.40 -24.17
N SER A 80 16.23 0.62 -24.70
CA SER A 80 14.96 0.26 -24.06
C SER A 80 14.82 -1.26 -23.90
N PRO A 81 14.05 -1.74 -22.88
CA PRO A 81 13.81 -3.16 -22.67
C PRO A 81 12.89 -3.75 -23.73
N GLU A 82 13.07 -5.04 -24.02
CA GLU A 82 12.12 -5.84 -24.78
C GLU A 82 10.82 -6.08 -23.97
N LYS A 83 9.75 -6.50 -24.67
CA LYS A 83 8.41 -6.65 -24.11
C LYS A 83 8.37 -7.50 -22.83
N ASP A 84 9.06 -8.63 -22.81
CA ASP A 84 9.06 -9.54 -21.67
C ASP A 84 9.93 -9.00 -20.54
N ASP A 85 11.05 -8.33 -20.85
CA ASP A 85 11.93 -7.69 -19.89
C ASP A 85 11.28 -6.48 -19.20
N VAL A 86 10.35 -5.78 -19.85
CA VAL A 86 9.48 -4.78 -19.21
C VAL A 86 8.73 -5.37 -18.01
N PHE A 87 8.36 -6.65 -18.08
CA PHE A 87 7.71 -7.33 -16.97
C PHE A 87 8.71 -7.85 -15.95
N ARG A 88 9.81 -8.52 -16.39
CA ARG A 88 10.84 -9.11 -15.51
C ARG A 88 11.58 -8.08 -14.66
N PHE A 89 11.94 -6.92 -15.23
CA PHE A 89 12.69 -5.89 -14.49
C PHE A 89 11.92 -5.30 -13.29
N LYS A 90 10.60 -5.48 -13.24
CA LYS A 90 9.80 -5.10 -12.07
C LYS A 90 10.17 -5.89 -10.81
N TRP A 91 10.77 -7.10 -10.93
CA TRP A 91 11.34 -7.83 -9.79
C TRP A 91 12.52 -7.10 -9.15
N ASN A 92 13.24 -6.30 -9.94
CA ASN A 92 14.29 -5.40 -9.46
C ASN A 92 13.77 -3.98 -9.14
N GLY A 93 12.44 -3.80 -9.09
CA GLY A 93 11.82 -2.51 -8.79
C GLY A 93 11.86 -1.50 -9.94
N LEU A 94 12.23 -1.93 -11.16
CA LEU A 94 12.35 -1.07 -12.33
C LEU A 94 11.11 -1.17 -13.23
N PHE A 95 10.45 -0.05 -13.46
CA PHE A 95 9.23 0.06 -14.27
C PHE A 95 9.49 0.95 -15.48
N TRP A 96 9.39 0.37 -16.68
CA TRP A 96 9.54 1.12 -17.91
C TRP A 96 8.36 2.08 -18.13
N LEU A 97 8.64 3.35 -18.40
CA LEU A 97 7.64 4.42 -18.43
C LEU A 97 7.07 4.71 -19.82
N ALA A 98 7.63 4.12 -20.90
CA ALA A 98 7.10 4.36 -22.24
C ALA A 98 5.59 4.04 -22.35
N PRO A 99 4.84 4.75 -23.19
CA PRO A 99 5.29 5.75 -24.18
C PRO A 99 5.55 7.16 -23.64
N ILE A 100 5.29 7.43 -22.35
CA ILE A 100 5.37 8.81 -21.80
C ILE A 100 6.83 9.28 -21.73
N HIS A 101 7.72 8.42 -21.20
CA HIS A 101 9.15 8.69 -21.10
C HIS A 101 9.97 7.45 -21.48
N GLU A 102 11.07 7.66 -22.18
CA GLU A 102 12.09 6.63 -22.43
C GLU A 102 13.04 6.51 -21.23
N GLY A 103 12.52 5.94 -20.14
CA GLY A 103 13.25 5.78 -18.89
C GLY A 103 12.51 4.87 -17.92
N TYR A 104 13.17 4.56 -16.81
CA TYR A 104 12.61 3.75 -15.74
C TYR A 104 12.13 4.60 -14.57
N MET A 105 11.12 4.11 -13.88
CA MET A 105 10.84 4.45 -12.50
C MET A 105 11.41 3.34 -11.62
N CYS A 106 12.21 3.69 -10.62
CA CYS A 106 12.62 2.78 -9.56
C CYS A 106 11.68 2.94 -8.36
N ARG A 107 11.17 1.80 -7.87
CA ARG A 107 10.43 1.73 -6.61
C ARG A 107 11.29 0.99 -5.59
N LEU A 108 11.53 1.60 -4.44
CA LEU A 108 12.25 0.97 -3.35
C LEU A 108 11.35 -0.02 -2.58
N ARG A 109 11.94 -0.75 -1.66
CA ARG A 109 11.27 -1.44 -0.56
C ARG A 109 11.81 -0.86 0.74
N ILE A 110 10.97 -0.13 1.46
CA ILE A 110 11.28 0.54 2.73
C ILE A 110 10.26 0.05 3.76
N PRO A 111 10.53 -1.05 4.46
CA PRO A 111 9.60 -1.63 5.43
C PRO A 111 9.22 -0.62 6.50
N GLY A 112 7.92 -0.43 6.74
CA GLY A 112 7.40 0.57 7.67
C GLY A 112 7.68 2.02 7.31
N GLY A 113 8.35 2.29 6.17
CA GLY A 113 8.77 3.64 5.82
C GLY A 113 9.98 4.15 6.60
N LEU A 114 10.72 3.26 7.27
CA LEU A 114 11.85 3.61 8.16
C LEU A 114 13.13 3.77 7.35
N ILE A 115 13.68 4.97 7.33
CA ILE A 115 14.99 5.29 6.72
C ILE A 115 15.80 6.16 7.67
N ASN A 116 17.08 6.31 7.37
CA ASN A 116 17.95 7.25 8.08
C ASN A 116 18.41 8.40 7.17
N ALA A 117 18.98 9.41 7.78
CA ALA A 117 19.43 10.61 7.10
C ALA A 117 20.50 10.35 6.03
N GLN A 118 21.38 9.34 6.22
CA GLN A 118 22.38 8.99 5.21
C GLN A 118 21.70 8.34 3.99
N GLN A 119 20.72 7.49 4.20
CA GLN A 119 19.93 6.89 3.13
C GLN A 119 19.14 7.94 2.35
N LEU A 120 18.48 8.88 3.03
CA LEU A 120 17.76 9.96 2.36
C LEU A 120 18.69 10.88 1.58
N MET A 121 19.88 11.19 2.11
CA MET A 121 20.92 11.98 1.43
C MET A 121 21.39 11.28 0.15
N GLU A 122 21.64 9.97 0.20
CA GLU A 122 22.04 9.20 -0.98
C GLU A 122 20.92 9.13 -2.03
N LEU A 123 19.67 8.94 -1.61
CA LEU A 123 18.53 8.96 -2.53
C LEU A 123 18.35 10.33 -3.20
N ALA A 124 18.58 11.42 -2.47
CA ALA A 124 18.57 12.79 -3.01
C ALA A 124 19.68 12.99 -4.05
N SER A 125 20.90 12.50 -3.76
CA SER A 125 22.02 12.52 -4.70
C SER A 125 21.73 11.69 -5.95
N ILE A 126 21.20 10.47 -5.81
CA ILE A 126 20.77 9.64 -6.95
C ILE A 126 19.76 10.40 -7.81
N ALA A 127 18.74 11.00 -7.19
CA ALA A 127 17.72 11.74 -7.92
C ALA A 127 18.29 12.93 -8.71
N LYS A 128 19.26 13.63 -8.14
CA LYS A 128 19.96 14.75 -8.75
C LYS A 128 20.88 14.34 -9.90
N ASP A 129 21.62 13.22 -9.73
CA ASP A 129 22.69 12.83 -10.66
C ASP A 129 22.15 12.10 -11.90
N ILE A 130 21.16 11.21 -11.72
CA ILE A 130 20.73 10.26 -12.76
C ILE A 130 19.23 10.21 -12.98
N ALA A 131 18.46 11.10 -12.34
CA ALA A 131 17.02 11.19 -12.50
C ALA A 131 16.59 12.67 -12.68
N TRP A 132 15.38 13.03 -12.30
CA TRP A 132 14.84 14.38 -12.52
C TRP A 132 14.93 15.32 -11.30
N GLY A 133 15.81 15.03 -10.34
CA GLY A 133 16.14 15.92 -9.24
C GLY A 133 15.13 15.92 -8.09
N TYR A 134 14.21 14.96 -8.04
CA TYR A 134 13.25 14.82 -6.95
C TYR A 134 12.91 13.34 -6.62
N LEU A 135 12.40 13.12 -5.42
CA LEU A 135 11.88 11.88 -4.91
C LEU A 135 10.35 11.95 -4.84
N GLN A 136 9.67 10.81 -4.91
CA GLN A 136 8.23 10.74 -4.66
C GLN A 136 7.93 9.83 -3.48
N ILE A 137 7.36 10.39 -2.42
CA ILE A 137 6.79 9.63 -1.31
C ILE A 137 5.44 9.06 -1.74
N THR A 138 5.20 7.80 -1.44
CA THR A 138 4.00 7.07 -1.88
C THR A 138 3.00 6.89 -0.75
N THR A 139 1.77 6.51 -1.09
CA THR A 139 0.71 6.11 -0.14
C THR A 139 0.95 4.75 0.53
N ARG A 140 2.20 4.23 0.49
CA ARG A 140 2.61 2.97 1.12
C ARG A 140 3.98 3.09 1.79
N ASN A 141 4.22 4.20 2.51
CA ASN A 141 5.45 4.45 3.27
C ASN A 141 6.71 4.14 2.44
N ASN A 142 6.78 4.59 1.18
CA ASN A 142 7.86 4.20 0.27
C ASN A 142 8.29 5.35 -0.63
N ILE A 143 9.44 5.21 -1.28
CA ILE A 143 9.98 6.20 -2.21
C ILE A 143 10.06 5.63 -3.63
N GLN A 144 9.82 6.48 -4.61
CA GLN A 144 10.04 6.23 -6.03
C GLN A 144 10.97 7.31 -6.61
N ILE A 145 11.87 6.88 -7.51
CA ILE A 145 12.77 7.75 -8.28
C ILE A 145 12.40 7.57 -9.76
N ARG A 146 12.31 8.66 -10.53
CA ARG A 146 11.70 8.61 -11.88
C ARG A 146 12.61 9.09 -12.98
N VAL A 147 12.34 8.55 -14.18
CA VAL A 147 12.99 8.91 -15.44
C VAL A 147 14.49 8.63 -15.43
N ILE A 148 14.84 7.42 -15.00
CA ILE A 148 16.21 6.91 -15.00
C ILE A 148 16.50 6.31 -16.38
N LYS A 149 17.55 6.74 -17.03
CA LYS A 149 17.94 6.21 -18.33
C LYS A 149 18.43 4.76 -18.22
N PRO A 150 18.29 3.93 -19.27
CA PRO A 150 18.77 2.55 -19.23
C PRO A 150 20.23 2.41 -18.80
N LYS A 151 21.12 3.26 -19.31
CA LYS A 151 22.56 3.27 -18.98
C LYS A 151 22.87 3.42 -17.49
N ASP A 152 21.98 4.08 -16.74
CA ASP A 152 22.21 4.45 -15.33
C ASP A 152 21.64 3.40 -14.36
N THR A 153 20.87 2.38 -14.86
CA THR A 153 20.20 1.40 -14.01
C THR A 153 21.14 0.53 -13.15
N PRO A 154 22.30 0.05 -13.63
CA PRO A 154 23.22 -0.72 -12.77
C PRO A 154 23.84 0.14 -11.65
N SER A 155 24.18 1.40 -11.97
CA SER A 155 24.70 2.35 -10.98
C SER A 155 23.65 2.68 -9.92
N LEU A 156 22.40 2.93 -10.34
CA LEU A 156 21.27 3.13 -9.45
C LEU A 156 21.12 1.98 -8.43
N LEU A 157 21.03 0.74 -8.94
CA LEU A 157 20.81 -0.42 -8.07
C LEU A 157 21.96 -0.65 -7.10
N ARG A 158 23.21 -0.41 -7.54
CA ARG A 158 24.39 -0.48 -6.66
C ARG A 158 24.34 0.58 -5.57
N ARG A 159 24.13 1.85 -5.90
CA ARG A 159 24.08 2.95 -4.94
C ARG A 159 22.98 2.76 -3.89
N ILE A 160 21.81 2.25 -4.30
CA ILE A 160 20.73 1.90 -3.38
C ILE A 160 21.18 0.80 -2.41
N GLN A 161 21.90 -0.22 -2.88
CA GLN A 161 22.41 -1.30 -2.04
C GLN A 161 23.54 -0.84 -1.12
N ASP A 162 24.45 0.01 -1.62
CA ASP A 162 25.58 0.54 -0.86
C ASP A 162 25.12 1.39 0.35
N CYS A 163 23.94 2.02 0.28
CA CYS A 163 23.36 2.72 1.43
C CYS A 163 22.43 1.83 2.30
N GLY A 164 22.41 0.49 2.06
CA GLY A 164 21.63 -0.48 2.84
C GLY A 164 20.15 -0.53 2.51
N LEU A 165 19.74 0.01 1.36
CA LEU A 165 18.38 -0.10 0.82
C LEU A 165 18.33 -1.11 -0.34
N HIS A 166 17.13 -1.46 -0.78
CA HIS A 166 16.96 -2.27 -1.98
C HIS A 166 15.60 -2.01 -2.64
N SER A 167 15.50 -2.46 -3.91
CA SER A 167 14.28 -2.42 -4.70
C SER A 167 13.75 -3.81 -5.08
N ARG A 168 14.43 -4.88 -4.62
CA ARG A 168 14.11 -6.28 -4.94
C ARG A 168 12.68 -6.63 -4.50
N GLY A 169 11.90 -7.21 -5.42
CA GLY A 169 10.53 -7.64 -5.18
C GLY A 169 9.50 -6.51 -4.99
N SER A 170 9.87 -5.23 -5.15
CA SER A 170 8.95 -4.11 -4.95
C SER A 170 7.92 -3.94 -6.08
N GLY A 171 8.03 -4.72 -7.16
CA GLY A 171 7.16 -4.69 -8.33
C GLY A 171 6.58 -6.05 -8.71
N ALA A 172 5.83 -6.10 -9.79
CA ALA A 172 5.21 -7.29 -10.37
C ALA A 172 4.37 -8.13 -9.37
N ASP A 173 4.43 -9.44 -9.46
CA ASP A 173 3.64 -10.39 -8.67
C ASP A 173 4.42 -10.82 -7.41
N ASN A 174 4.65 -9.86 -6.53
CA ASN A 174 5.40 -10.02 -5.29
C ASN A 174 4.66 -9.38 -4.12
N LEU A 175 5.08 -9.73 -2.92
CA LEU A 175 4.79 -8.93 -1.74
C LEU A 175 5.38 -7.53 -1.95
N ARG A 176 4.55 -6.50 -1.73
CA ARG A 176 4.95 -5.10 -1.92
C ARG A 176 5.65 -4.57 -0.67
N ASN A 177 5.80 -3.24 -0.57
CA ASN A 177 6.26 -2.65 0.67
C ASN A 177 5.29 -2.98 1.80
N PHE A 178 5.82 -3.30 2.97
CA PHE A 178 5.04 -3.50 4.19
C PHE A 178 4.80 -2.14 4.82
N THR A 179 3.54 -1.83 5.13
CA THR A 179 3.16 -0.57 5.76
C THR A 179 2.97 -0.76 7.26
N SER A 180 3.31 0.25 8.03
CA SER A 180 3.02 0.33 9.46
C SER A 180 2.79 1.76 9.89
N ASN A 181 2.32 1.97 11.12
CA ASN A 181 2.20 3.31 11.69
C ASN A 181 3.56 4.00 11.62
N PRO A 182 3.65 5.21 11.08
CA PRO A 182 4.93 5.92 11.00
C PRO A 182 5.44 6.35 12.37
N THR A 183 4.58 6.35 13.39
CA THR A 183 4.90 6.66 14.78
C THR A 183 5.15 5.43 15.65
N ALA A 184 5.27 4.22 15.05
CA ALA A 184 5.53 2.99 15.79
C ALA A 184 6.79 3.08 16.66
N GLY A 185 6.68 2.69 17.95
CA GLY A 185 7.74 2.76 18.95
C GLY A 185 7.96 4.14 19.57
N ILE A 186 7.20 5.15 19.14
CA ILE A 186 7.31 6.52 19.66
C ILE A 186 5.96 7.16 20.02
N ASP A 187 4.85 6.54 19.65
CA ASP A 187 3.50 7.08 19.89
C ASP A 187 3.05 6.76 21.33
N PRO A 188 2.70 7.77 22.15
CA PRO A 188 2.27 7.53 23.52
C PRO A 188 0.98 6.71 23.65
N TYR A 189 0.24 6.60 22.56
CA TYR A 189 -1.07 5.94 22.52
C TYR A 189 -1.05 4.61 21.77
N GLU A 190 0.10 4.12 21.32
CA GLU A 190 0.17 2.82 20.68
C GLU A 190 0.05 1.67 21.69
N LEU A 191 -0.46 0.53 21.25
CA LEU A 191 -0.53 -0.69 22.03
C LEU A 191 0.77 -1.49 21.97
N ILE A 192 1.45 -1.41 20.82
CA ILE A 192 2.68 -2.16 20.56
C ILE A 192 3.50 -1.49 19.44
N ASP A 193 4.82 -1.45 19.60
CA ASP A 193 5.74 -1.12 18.51
C ASP A 193 5.74 -2.21 17.44
N VAL A 194 5.24 -1.89 16.25
CA VAL A 194 5.19 -2.83 15.12
C VAL A 194 6.43 -2.78 14.22
N SER A 195 7.40 -1.90 14.48
CA SER A 195 8.62 -1.75 13.67
C SER A 195 9.45 -3.03 13.60
N PRO A 196 9.63 -3.83 14.69
CA PRO A 196 10.36 -5.08 14.62
C PRO A 196 9.71 -6.09 13.67
N PHE A 197 8.39 -6.28 13.76
CA PHE A 197 7.67 -7.27 12.95
C PHE A 197 7.74 -6.94 11.45
N VAL A 198 7.66 -5.66 11.10
CA VAL A 198 7.79 -5.21 9.69
C VAL A 198 9.18 -5.49 9.14
N LYS A 199 10.23 -5.28 9.95
CA LYS A 199 11.63 -5.58 9.58
C LYS A 199 11.85 -7.08 9.44
N ASP A 200 11.37 -7.87 10.39
CA ASP A 200 11.51 -9.32 10.40
C ASP A 200 10.77 -9.97 9.22
N LEU A 201 9.55 -9.49 8.91
CA LEU A 201 8.84 -9.93 7.71
C LEU A 201 9.61 -9.58 6.43
N ALA A 202 10.21 -8.40 6.36
CA ALA A 202 11.03 -8.00 5.22
C ALA A 202 12.26 -8.89 5.05
N HIS A 203 12.93 -9.23 6.15
CA HIS A 203 14.05 -10.17 6.19
C HIS A 203 13.64 -11.58 5.75
N THR A 204 12.53 -12.08 6.26
CA THR A 204 11.98 -13.40 5.90
C THR A 204 11.69 -13.44 4.40
N VAL A 205 10.99 -12.44 3.86
CA VAL A 205 10.61 -12.41 2.45
C VAL A 205 11.81 -12.28 1.51
N ILE A 206 12.84 -11.49 1.87
CA ILE A 206 13.98 -11.30 0.96
C ILE A 206 14.83 -12.57 0.84
N ASN A 207 14.85 -13.42 1.87
CA ASN A 207 15.67 -14.61 1.95
C ASN A 207 14.96 -15.88 1.42
N GLN A 208 13.65 -15.84 1.19
CA GLN A 208 12.89 -17.02 0.76
C GLN A 208 12.37 -16.86 -0.68
N PRO A 209 12.92 -17.63 -1.65
CA PRO A 209 12.58 -17.51 -3.07
C PRO A 209 11.09 -17.72 -3.38
N GLU A 210 10.37 -18.50 -2.59
CA GLU A 210 8.94 -18.78 -2.79
C GLU A 210 8.07 -17.52 -2.79
N PHE A 211 8.46 -16.47 -2.03
CA PHE A 211 7.72 -15.21 -1.97
C PHE A 211 7.90 -14.29 -3.18
N TYR A 212 8.60 -14.77 -4.22
CA TYR A 212 8.81 -14.01 -5.46
C TYR A 212 8.02 -14.54 -6.66
N ASP A 213 7.10 -15.48 -6.45
CA ASP A 213 6.19 -16.00 -7.46
C ASP A 213 4.75 -16.08 -6.98
N LEU A 214 4.16 -14.95 -6.66
CA LEU A 214 2.74 -14.89 -6.28
C LEU A 214 1.83 -14.88 -7.54
N PRO A 215 0.57 -15.30 -7.41
CA PRO A 215 -0.44 -15.13 -8.47
C PRO A 215 -0.65 -13.66 -8.87
N ARG A 216 -0.50 -12.73 -7.92
CA ARG A 216 -0.65 -11.28 -8.10
C ARG A 216 0.13 -10.53 -7.04
N MET A 217 0.31 -9.20 -7.23
CA MET A 217 0.83 -8.31 -6.18
C MET A 217 0.05 -8.47 -4.88
N PHE A 218 0.76 -8.34 -3.75
CA PHE A 218 0.20 -8.56 -2.44
C PHE A 218 0.68 -7.49 -1.46
N ASN A 219 -0.21 -7.00 -0.60
CA ASN A 219 0.07 -5.95 0.35
C ASN A 219 -0.18 -6.43 1.77
N VAL A 220 0.71 -6.07 2.69
CA VAL A 220 0.60 -6.37 4.12
C VAL A 220 0.76 -5.08 4.91
N SER A 221 -0.02 -4.92 5.96
CA SER A 221 0.04 -3.78 6.86
C SER A 221 -0.06 -4.21 8.32
N PHE A 222 0.69 -3.51 9.18
CA PHE A 222 0.63 -3.64 10.62
C PHE A 222 0.12 -2.34 11.24
N ASP A 223 -0.88 -2.42 12.09
CA ASP A 223 -1.37 -1.31 12.91
C ASP A 223 -1.16 -1.63 14.39
N GLY A 224 -0.24 -0.92 15.01
CA GLY A 224 0.06 -1.01 16.44
C GLY A 224 -0.84 -0.15 17.33
N GLY A 225 -1.81 0.55 16.75
CA GLY A 225 -2.60 1.58 17.42
C GLY A 225 -2.03 2.98 17.20
N GLY A 226 -2.05 3.86 18.22
CA GLY A 226 -1.52 5.21 18.10
C GLY A 226 -2.45 6.21 17.40
N ILE A 227 -1.95 7.46 17.27
CA ILE A 227 -2.74 8.58 16.72
C ILE A 227 -2.55 8.77 15.21
N VAL A 228 -1.52 8.17 14.60
CA VAL A 228 -1.29 8.20 13.16
C VAL A 228 -1.64 6.85 12.55
N GLY A 229 -2.78 6.77 11.86
CA GLY A 229 -3.25 5.54 11.23
C GLY A 229 -2.44 5.11 10.01
N VAL A 230 -2.62 3.85 9.59
CA VAL A 230 -1.92 3.23 8.45
C VAL A 230 -2.86 2.68 7.38
N ALA A 231 -4.18 2.74 7.59
CA ALA A 231 -5.21 2.16 6.71
C ALA A 231 -4.95 0.67 6.42
N GLU A 232 -4.75 -0.12 7.45
CA GLU A 232 -4.41 -1.55 7.39
C GLU A 232 -5.49 -2.37 6.67
N ASP A 233 -6.75 -1.96 6.82
CA ASP A 233 -7.93 -2.57 6.18
C ASP A 233 -7.99 -2.42 4.66
N THR A 234 -7.08 -1.68 4.06
CA THR A 234 -6.95 -1.53 2.59
C THR A 234 -5.95 -2.50 1.96
N ASN A 235 -5.38 -3.41 2.74
CA ASN A 235 -4.34 -4.34 2.34
C ASN A 235 -4.87 -5.78 2.24
N ASP A 236 -4.19 -6.67 1.48
CA ASP A 236 -4.58 -8.08 1.36
C ASP A 236 -4.57 -8.78 2.72
N ILE A 237 -3.57 -8.43 3.57
CA ILE A 237 -3.54 -8.78 5.00
C ILE A 237 -3.33 -7.49 5.80
N GLY A 238 -4.19 -7.27 6.79
CA GLY A 238 -4.02 -6.28 7.86
C GLY A 238 -3.91 -6.96 9.21
N LEU A 239 -2.93 -6.56 10.01
CA LEU A 239 -2.83 -6.92 11.42
C LEU A 239 -3.12 -5.67 12.24
N ARG A 240 -4.15 -5.74 13.08
CA ARG A 240 -4.53 -4.66 14.00
C ARG A 240 -4.28 -5.09 15.43
N ALA A 241 -3.48 -4.33 16.16
CA ALA A 241 -3.28 -4.57 17.58
C ALA A 241 -4.57 -4.31 18.35
N ILE A 242 -4.92 -5.24 19.22
CA ILE A 242 -6.00 -5.14 20.21
C ILE A 242 -5.46 -5.55 21.56
N LYS A 243 -5.99 -4.99 22.63
CA LYS A 243 -5.65 -5.38 23.98
C LYS A 243 -6.78 -6.22 24.58
N ILE A 244 -6.48 -7.42 25.05
CA ILE A 244 -7.43 -8.38 25.57
C ILE A 244 -7.21 -8.56 27.07
N LYS A 245 -8.27 -8.51 27.85
CA LYS A 245 -8.28 -8.89 29.28
C LYS A 245 -8.08 -10.40 29.40
N LYS A 246 -7.45 -10.86 30.49
CA LYS A 246 -7.43 -12.29 30.78
C LYS A 246 -8.85 -12.83 30.88
N PRO A 247 -9.24 -13.82 30.05
CA PRO A 247 -10.59 -14.39 30.13
C PRO A 247 -10.86 -15.05 31.49
N PRO A 248 -12.08 -14.94 32.05
CA PRO A 248 -12.44 -15.59 33.29
C PRO A 248 -12.43 -17.14 33.14
N LYS A 249 -12.43 -17.86 34.27
CA LYS A 249 -12.25 -19.32 34.31
C LYS A 249 -13.28 -20.12 33.51
N ASP A 250 -14.47 -19.61 33.44
CA ASP A 250 -15.61 -20.20 32.72
C ASP A 250 -15.68 -19.83 31.22
N HIS A 251 -14.77 -18.96 30.78
CA HIS A 251 -14.71 -18.51 29.39
C HIS A 251 -14.00 -19.54 28.49
N PRO A 252 -14.51 -19.84 27.27
CA PRO A 252 -13.89 -20.81 26.35
C PRO A 252 -12.45 -20.54 25.96
N LEU A 253 -11.98 -19.29 26.11
CA LEU A 253 -10.60 -18.86 25.82
C LEU A 253 -9.70 -18.82 27.05
N HIS A 254 -10.16 -19.23 28.26
CA HIS A 254 -9.39 -19.08 29.49
C HIS A 254 -7.97 -19.65 29.42
N ASP A 255 -7.84 -20.86 28.87
CA ASP A 255 -6.55 -21.55 28.75
C ASP A 255 -5.79 -21.25 27.44
N LYS A 256 -6.42 -20.52 26.51
CA LYS A 256 -5.87 -20.19 25.19
C LYS A 256 -5.36 -18.77 25.07
N VAL A 257 -5.97 -17.83 25.80
CA VAL A 257 -5.69 -16.40 25.69
C VAL A 257 -5.20 -15.86 27.03
N GLU A 258 -4.03 -15.28 27.03
CA GLU A 258 -3.51 -14.48 28.13
C GLU A 258 -3.92 -13.01 27.96
N GLY A 259 -4.02 -12.28 29.08
CA GLY A 259 -4.22 -10.83 29.03
C GLY A 259 -3.01 -10.13 28.40
N GLY A 260 -3.28 -9.13 27.55
CA GLY A 260 -2.20 -8.40 26.87
C GLY A 260 -2.56 -8.03 25.43
N VAL A 261 -1.53 -7.68 24.64
CA VAL A 261 -1.72 -7.29 23.23
C VAL A 261 -1.72 -8.51 22.32
N TRP A 262 -2.69 -8.52 21.41
CA TRP A 262 -2.88 -9.51 20.36
C TRP A 262 -3.04 -8.82 19.02
N PHE A 263 -2.83 -9.53 17.91
CA PHE A 263 -3.19 -9.05 16.59
C PHE A 263 -4.50 -9.70 16.12
N GLN A 264 -5.47 -8.85 15.79
CA GLN A 264 -6.65 -9.20 14.99
C GLN A 264 -6.24 -9.31 13.53
N LEU A 265 -6.64 -10.38 12.85
CA LEU A 265 -6.36 -10.57 11.43
C LEU A 265 -7.50 -10.07 10.55
N LEU A 266 -7.13 -9.27 9.55
CA LEU A 266 -8.03 -8.74 8.52
C LEU A 266 -7.56 -9.24 7.16
N LEU A 267 -8.47 -9.77 6.32
CA LEU A 267 -8.13 -10.39 5.04
C LEU A 267 -8.93 -9.81 3.87
N GLY A 268 -8.28 -9.66 2.72
CA GLY A 268 -8.93 -9.41 1.43
C GLY A 268 -9.07 -7.94 1.02
N GLY A 269 -8.36 -7.00 1.64
CA GLY A 269 -8.45 -5.58 1.28
C GLY A 269 -7.84 -5.25 -0.09
N VAL A 270 -8.60 -4.54 -0.91
CA VAL A 270 -8.17 -4.00 -2.21
C VAL A 270 -9.11 -2.87 -2.66
N THR A 271 -8.74 -1.64 -2.34
CA THR A 271 -9.60 -0.45 -2.58
C THR A 271 -9.96 -0.25 -4.05
N GLY A 272 -9.06 -0.55 -4.99
CA GLY A 272 -9.36 -0.50 -6.42
C GLY A 272 -10.47 -1.46 -6.88
N HIS A 273 -10.80 -2.48 -6.08
CA HIS A 273 -11.92 -3.40 -6.29
C HIS A 273 -13.07 -3.13 -5.30
N LYS A 274 -13.05 -1.97 -4.63
CA LYS A 274 -14.06 -1.56 -3.63
C LYS A 274 -14.22 -2.56 -2.47
N ALA A 275 -13.11 -3.17 -2.04
CA ALA A 275 -13.10 -4.13 -0.95
C ALA A 275 -12.13 -3.69 0.14
N PHE A 276 -12.60 -3.74 1.38
CA PHE A 276 -11.76 -3.69 2.57
C PHE A 276 -11.33 -5.10 2.99
N ALA A 277 -10.24 -5.18 3.74
CA ALA A 277 -9.96 -6.39 4.49
C ALA A 277 -11.01 -6.54 5.60
N GLU A 278 -11.60 -7.71 5.65
CA GLU A 278 -12.60 -8.04 6.65
C GLU A 278 -11.97 -8.87 7.78
N ASN A 279 -12.52 -8.73 8.97
CA ASN A 279 -12.19 -9.58 10.09
C ASN A 279 -12.42 -11.06 9.71
N CYS A 280 -11.40 -11.89 9.89
CA CYS A 280 -11.50 -13.31 9.55
C CYS A 280 -11.87 -14.22 10.73
N GLY A 281 -12.16 -13.65 11.91
CA GLY A 281 -12.51 -14.42 13.10
C GLY A 281 -11.31 -15.03 13.82
N ALA A 282 -10.10 -14.52 13.60
CA ALA A 282 -8.88 -15.07 14.18
C ALA A 282 -7.97 -14.00 14.78
N ILE A 283 -7.28 -14.39 15.85
CA ILE A 283 -6.22 -13.59 16.49
C ILE A 283 -4.93 -14.41 16.61
N CYS A 284 -3.80 -13.71 16.67
CA CYS A 284 -2.50 -14.32 16.96
C CYS A 284 -1.70 -13.48 17.97
N LYS A 285 -0.74 -14.11 18.63
CA LYS A 285 0.24 -13.41 19.47
C LYS A 285 1.18 -12.56 18.60
N PRO A 286 1.67 -11.43 19.11
CA PRO A 286 2.59 -10.58 18.35
C PRO A 286 3.85 -11.31 17.85
N GLN A 287 4.45 -12.18 18.67
CA GLN A 287 5.65 -12.92 18.29
C GLN A 287 5.44 -13.88 17.11
N ASP A 288 4.22 -14.35 16.90
CA ASP A 288 3.88 -15.31 15.83
C ASP A 288 3.48 -14.61 14.52
N ALA A 289 3.37 -13.27 14.52
CA ALA A 289 2.81 -12.49 13.43
C ALA A 289 3.52 -12.73 12.07
N VAL A 290 4.84 -12.88 12.06
CA VAL A 290 5.62 -13.10 10.84
C VAL A 290 5.37 -14.50 10.27
N ASP A 291 5.29 -15.51 11.12
CA ASP A 291 5.02 -16.90 10.71
C ASP A 291 3.56 -17.02 10.21
N VAL A 292 2.63 -16.39 10.90
CA VAL A 292 1.21 -16.30 10.49
C VAL A 292 1.08 -15.66 9.10
N ILE A 293 1.71 -14.51 8.87
CA ILE A 293 1.68 -13.86 7.55
C ILE A 293 2.32 -14.76 6.50
N SER A 294 3.44 -15.39 6.82
CA SER A 294 4.15 -16.29 5.90
C SER A 294 3.27 -17.49 5.52
N ALA A 295 2.58 -18.09 6.49
CA ALA A 295 1.64 -19.19 6.24
C ALA A 295 0.43 -18.74 5.39
N LEU A 296 -0.20 -17.60 5.73
CA LEU A 296 -1.29 -17.01 4.93
C LEU A 296 -0.86 -16.78 3.48
N VAL A 297 0.33 -16.23 3.25
CA VAL A 297 0.86 -16.00 1.90
C VAL A 297 1.16 -17.31 1.17
N ARG A 298 1.68 -18.36 1.85
CA ARG A 298 1.91 -19.68 1.24
C ARG A 298 0.60 -20.32 0.77
N VAL A 299 -0.47 -20.26 1.57
CA VAL A 299 -1.81 -20.71 1.14
C VAL A 299 -2.25 -19.97 -0.13
N TYR A 300 -2.04 -18.66 -0.19
CA TYR A 300 -2.36 -17.87 -1.39
C TYR A 300 -1.47 -18.21 -2.59
N ILE A 301 -0.18 -18.44 -2.43
CA ILE A 301 0.72 -18.86 -3.52
C ILE A 301 0.25 -20.17 -4.14
N GLN A 302 -0.17 -21.12 -3.32
CA GLN A 302 -0.58 -22.46 -3.73
C GLN A 302 -1.96 -22.46 -4.41
N ASN A 303 -2.90 -21.62 -3.95
CA ASN A 303 -4.32 -21.72 -4.30
C ASN A 303 -4.86 -20.49 -5.06
N GLY A 304 -4.11 -19.39 -5.14
CA GLY A 304 -4.54 -18.17 -5.82
C GLY A 304 -4.70 -18.34 -7.33
N ASN A 305 -5.61 -17.60 -7.92
CA ASN A 305 -5.95 -17.70 -9.34
C ASN A 305 -4.82 -17.15 -10.22
N ARG A 306 -4.14 -18.04 -10.97
CA ARG A 306 -3.10 -17.68 -11.94
C ARG A 306 -3.61 -17.57 -13.38
N GLY A 307 -4.85 -17.97 -13.65
CA GLY A 307 -5.46 -17.96 -14.98
C GLY A 307 -6.16 -16.67 -15.37
N ASN A 308 -6.52 -15.82 -14.39
CA ASN A 308 -7.24 -14.57 -14.62
C ASN A 308 -6.75 -13.45 -13.68
N ARG A 309 -5.93 -12.56 -14.23
CA ARG A 309 -5.34 -11.45 -13.45
C ARG A 309 -6.37 -10.49 -12.83
N GLY A 310 -7.55 -10.35 -13.40
CA GLY A 310 -8.64 -9.54 -12.84
C GLY A 310 -9.25 -10.16 -11.57
N LYS A 311 -9.09 -11.47 -11.39
CA LYS A 311 -9.61 -12.24 -10.25
C LYS A 311 -8.48 -12.95 -9.46
N ALA A 312 -7.26 -12.43 -9.52
CA ALA A 312 -6.09 -13.06 -8.92
C ALA A 312 -5.74 -12.52 -7.52
N ARG A 313 -6.38 -11.43 -7.03
CA ARG A 313 -6.12 -10.90 -5.68
C ARG A 313 -6.72 -11.81 -4.61
N LEU A 314 -6.16 -11.75 -3.39
CA LEU A 314 -6.59 -12.58 -2.25
C LEU A 314 -8.10 -12.53 -2.01
N VAL A 315 -8.73 -11.36 -2.11
CA VAL A 315 -10.18 -11.19 -1.91
C VAL A 315 -11.03 -12.15 -2.73
N TYR A 316 -10.57 -12.57 -3.91
CA TYR A 316 -11.32 -13.50 -4.74
C TYR A 316 -11.20 -14.95 -4.26
N LEU A 317 -10.04 -15.33 -3.72
CA LEU A 317 -9.86 -16.63 -3.07
C LEU A 317 -10.70 -16.71 -1.78
N ILE A 318 -10.69 -15.64 -0.98
CA ILE A 318 -11.54 -15.56 0.24
C ILE A 318 -13.03 -15.62 -0.12
N LYS A 319 -13.47 -14.94 -1.19
CA LYS A 319 -14.88 -15.02 -1.65
C LYS A 319 -15.30 -16.42 -2.13
N GLU A 320 -14.35 -17.18 -2.68
CA GLU A 320 -14.59 -18.55 -3.14
C GLU A 320 -14.59 -19.57 -1.99
N TRP A 321 -13.65 -19.43 -1.05
CA TRP A 321 -13.42 -20.40 0.01
C TRP A 321 -14.12 -20.11 1.32
N GLY A 322 -14.39 -18.85 1.63
CA GLY A 322 -14.71 -18.35 2.96
C GLY A 322 -13.47 -18.22 3.85
N ASN A 323 -13.60 -17.44 4.92
CA ASN A 323 -12.52 -17.23 5.91
C ASN A 323 -12.18 -18.54 6.63
N GLU A 324 -13.17 -19.30 7.06
CA GLU A 324 -12.98 -20.54 7.82
C GLU A 324 -12.05 -21.53 7.09
N LYS A 325 -12.33 -21.83 5.82
CA LYS A 325 -11.48 -22.72 5.02
C LYS A 325 -10.07 -22.15 4.86
N TYR A 326 -9.94 -20.84 4.62
CA TYR A 326 -8.63 -20.22 4.42
C TYR A 326 -7.79 -20.28 5.70
N ILE A 327 -8.38 -20.01 6.86
CA ILE A 327 -7.73 -20.11 8.18
C ILE A 327 -7.37 -21.56 8.50
N ASN A 328 -8.25 -22.52 8.24
CA ASN A 328 -7.98 -23.95 8.45
C ASN A 328 -6.79 -24.44 7.60
N GLU A 329 -6.66 -24.01 6.33
CA GLU A 329 -5.49 -24.34 5.51
C GLU A 329 -4.23 -23.63 6.01
N THR A 330 -4.35 -22.42 6.55
CA THR A 330 -3.24 -21.69 7.17
C THR A 330 -2.75 -22.39 8.43
N ASN A 331 -3.64 -22.84 9.30
CA ASN A 331 -3.30 -23.54 10.54
C ASN A 331 -2.54 -24.84 10.31
N LYS A 332 -2.68 -25.49 9.15
CA LYS A 332 -1.86 -26.68 8.79
C LYS A 332 -0.38 -26.35 8.56
N LEU A 333 -0.05 -25.09 8.36
CA LEU A 333 1.32 -24.61 8.12
C LEU A 333 1.95 -23.94 9.34
N LEU A 334 1.20 -23.82 10.43
CA LEU A 334 1.63 -23.18 11.67
C LEU A 334 1.92 -24.22 12.76
N GLU A 335 2.95 -23.96 13.54
CA GLU A 335 3.24 -24.74 14.76
C GLU A 335 2.23 -24.37 15.85
N ASP A 336 2.04 -23.08 16.13
CA ASP A 336 1.01 -22.53 16.99
C ASP A 336 -0.18 -22.07 16.15
N GLN A 337 -1.33 -22.73 16.34
CA GLN A 337 -2.53 -22.41 15.56
C GLN A 337 -3.10 -21.04 15.94
N LEU A 338 -3.73 -20.39 14.97
CA LEU A 338 -4.53 -19.20 15.18
C LEU A 338 -5.67 -19.49 16.17
N ILE A 339 -5.98 -18.52 17.00
CA ILE A 339 -7.08 -18.64 17.96
C ILE A 339 -8.34 -18.05 17.35
N ASP A 340 -9.40 -18.86 17.33
CA ASP A 340 -10.73 -18.40 16.92
C ASP A 340 -11.25 -17.38 17.94
N PHE A 341 -11.65 -16.21 17.43
CA PHE A 341 -12.20 -15.12 18.22
C PHE A 341 -13.40 -14.51 17.50
N ASP A 342 -14.59 -14.70 18.07
CA ASP A 342 -15.81 -14.20 17.46
C ASP A 342 -16.04 -12.72 17.80
N PHE A 343 -15.67 -11.83 16.87
CA PHE A 343 -15.85 -10.39 16.99
C PHE A 343 -17.33 -9.93 16.86
N SER A 344 -18.28 -10.84 16.66
CA SER A 344 -19.71 -10.51 16.65
C SER A 344 -20.40 -10.88 17.96
N ASP A 345 -19.78 -11.71 18.79
CA ASP A 345 -20.33 -12.16 20.07
C ASP A 345 -19.80 -11.30 21.23
N PRO A 346 -20.69 -10.66 22.03
CA PRO A 346 -20.33 -9.93 23.23
C PRO A 346 -19.48 -10.72 24.22
N LEU A 347 -19.66 -12.05 24.30
CA LEU A 347 -18.83 -12.91 25.13
C LEU A 347 -17.33 -12.71 24.86
N TYR A 348 -16.94 -12.51 23.60
CA TYR A 348 -15.55 -12.30 23.18
C TYR A 348 -15.18 -10.82 23.16
N THR A 349 -16.07 -9.95 22.63
CA THR A 349 -15.75 -8.52 22.46
C THR A 349 -15.65 -7.77 23.78
N ASP A 350 -16.34 -8.21 24.85
CA ASP A 350 -16.21 -7.65 26.20
C ASP A 350 -14.82 -7.88 26.83
N LEU A 351 -14.05 -8.83 26.27
CA LEU A 351 -12.64 -9.00 26.65
C LEU A 351 -11.74 -7.93 26.06
N ILE A 352 -12.13 -7.25 24.99
CA ILE A 352 -11.32 -6.22 24.35
C ILE A 352 -11.33 -4.97 25.22
N GLU A 353 -10.15 -4.49 25.60
CA GLU A 353 -10.02 -3.21 26.30
C GLU A 353 -10.17 -2.06 25.30
N GLU A 354 -11.07 -1.12 25.58
CA GLU A 354 -11.22 0.07 24.77
C GLU A 354 -9.94 0.93 24.83
N GLN A 355 -9.40 1.26 23.66
CA GLN A 355 -8.25 2.16 23.56
C GLN A 355 -8.70 3.61 23.51
N ILE A 356 -8.53 4.34 24.61
CA ILE A 356 -8.82 5.77 24.66
C ILE A 356 -7.61 6.54 24.10
N LYS A 357 -7.78 7.19 22.95
CA LYS A 357 -6.76 8.04 22.34
C LYS A 357 -7.38 9.36 21.86
N PRO A 358 -6.61 10.47 21.90
CA PRO A 358 -7.10 11.74 21.40
C PRO A 358 -7.25 11.70 19.87
N ILE A 359 -8.23 12.43 19.35
CA ILE A 359 -8.33 12.71 17.92
C ILE A 359 -7.43 13.91 17.64
N VAL A 360 -6.25 13.64 17.10
CA VAL A 360 -5.29 14.67 16.68
C VAL A 360 -5.34 14.81 15.17
N PRO A 361 -5.87 15.91 14.65
CA PRO A 361 -5.95 16.12 13.20
C PRO A 361 -4.57 16.10 12.57
N HIS A 362 -4.39 15.22 11.57
CA HIS A 362 -3.13 15.12 10.83
C HIS A 362 -1.88 15.03 11.69
N ALA A 363 -1.88 14.18 12.74
CA ALA A 363 -0.75 14.02 13.67
C ALA A 363 0.59 13.63 13.00
N HIS A 364 0.58 13.35 11.72
CA HIS A 364 1.77 13.20 10.86
C HIS A 364 2.37 14.55 10.40
N ILE A 365 1.78 15.69 10.78
CA ILE A 365 2.27 17.05 10.52
C ILE A 365 2.41 17.76 11.87
N GLY A 366 3.40 18.64 12.00
CA GLY A 366 3.62 19.41 13.23
C GLY A 366 4.44 18.68 14.28
N ALA A 367 4.56 19.32 15.44
CA ALA A 367 5.32 18.80 16.58
C ALA A 367 4.39 18.08 17.56
N HIS A 368 4.78 16.87 17.97
CA HIS A 368 4.04 16.04 18.92
C HIS A 368 5.00 15.36 19.88
N GLU A 369 4.57 15.19 21.13
CA GLU A 369 5.34 14.48 22.16
C GLU A 369 5.42 12.98 21.86
N GLN A 370 6.55 12.35 22.21
CA GLN A 370 6.76 10.93 22.11
C GLN A 370 6.53 10.23 23.46
N THR A 371 6.45 8.90 23.43
CA THR A 371 6.49 8.06 24.64
C THR A 371 7.78 8.30 25.43
N GLN A 372 8.88 8.58 24.74
CA GLN A 372 10.16 8.87 25.38
C GLN A 372 10.15 10.30 25.94
N GLU A 373 10.28 10.42 27.26
CA GLU A 373 10.24 11.69 27.97
C GLU A 373 11.25 12.72 27.40
N GLY A 374 10.79 13.93 27.17
CA GLY A 374 11.58 15.04 26.66
C GLY A 374 11.91 14.96 25.16
N LEU A 375 11.37 13.97 24.43
CA LEU A 375 11.49 13.84 22.98
C LEU A 375 10.16 14.12 22.28
N SER A 376 10.27 14.62 21.06
CA SER A 376 9.13 14.89 20.17
C SER A 376 9.45 14.46 18.74
N TRP A 377 8.40 14.18 17.96
CA TRP A 377 8.55 14.11 16.51
C TRP A 377 8.08 15.40 15.85
N LEU A 378 8.65 15.68 14.70
CA LEU A 378 8.29 16.81 13.84
C LEU A 378 7.85 16.29 12.46
N GLY A 379 6.56 16.44 12.17
CA GLY A 379 6.01 16.12 10.87
C GLY A 379 6.27 17.23 9.86
N VAL A 380 6.73 16.85 8.66
CA VAL A 380 7.06 17.77 7.56
C VAL A 380 6.13 17.51 6.40
N TYR A 381 5.47 18.56 5.93
CA TYR A 381 4.59 18.52 4.77
C TYR A 381 5.39 18.46 3.48
N THR A 382 5.04 17.51 2.63
CA THR A 382 5.55 17.39 1.26
C THR A 382 4.37 17.43 0.28
N PRO A 383 4.26 18.48 -0.57
CA PRO A 383 3.12 18.64 -1.46
C PRO A 383 2.87 17.41 -2.33
N VAL A 384 1.78 16.68 -2.05
CA VAL A 384 1.39 15.42 -2.70
C VAL A 384 2.55 14.43 -2.90
N GLY A 385 3.49 14.41 -1.93
CA GLY A 385 4.63 13.50 -1.90
C GLY A 385 5.78 13.85 -2.85
N ILE A 386 5.81 15.03 -3.45
CA ILE A 386 6.95 15.52 -4.24
C ILE A 386 7.97 16.12 -3.29
N LEU A 387 9.19 15.59 -3.29
CA LEU A 387 10.30 16.04 -2.46
C LEU A 387 11.51 16.33 -3.34
N GLN A 388 11.88 17.60 -3.50
CA GLN A 388 13.04 18.00 -4.28
C GLN A 388 14.34 17.50 -3.62
N SER A 389 15.37 17.21 -4.40
CA SER A 389 16.66 16.73 -3.85
C SER A 389 17.21 17.64 -2.77
N LYS A 390 17.16 18.96 -2.96
CA LYS A 390 17.61 19.94 -1.95
C LYS A 390 16.79 19.91 -0.66
N GLU A 391 15.49 19.67 -0.78
CA GLU A 391 14.59 19.53 0.38
C GLU A 391 14.91 18.25 1.15
N ALA A 392 15.14 17.14 0.43
CA ALA A 392 15.54 15.87 1.01
C ALA A 392 16.91 15.97 1.74
N GLU A 393 17.89 16.66 1.14
CA GLU A 393 19.18 16.95 1.76
C GLU A 393 19.00 17.75 3.06
N LEU A 394 18.20 18.82 3.05
CA LEU A 394 17.89 19.63 4.24
C LEU A 394 17.20 18.83 5.36
N ILE A 395 16.22 17.98 5.01
CA ILE A 395 15.56 17.11 5.98
C ILE A 395 16.55 16.13 6.62
N ALA A 396 17.44 15.55 5.83
CA ALA A 396 18.49 14.66 6.32
C ALA A 396 19.47 15.38 7.26
N GLU A 397 19.85 16.62 6.94
CA GLU A 397 20.67 17.45 7.83
C GLU A 397 19.96 17.74 9.16
N VAL A 398 18.69 18.17 9.10
CA VAL A 398 17.89 18.47 10.31
C VAL A 398 17.73 17.23 11.18
N ALA A 399 17.46 16.06 10.58
CA ALA A 399 17.33 14.81 11.31
C ALA A 399 18.63 14.42 12.04
N LYS A 400 19.82 14.69 11.44
CA LYS A 400 21.13 14.47 12.07
C LYS A 400 21.46 15.49 13.16
N GLU A 401 21.14 16.76 12.92
CA GLU A 401 21.52 17.86 13.82
C GLU A 401 20.67 17.93 15.07
N PHE A 402 19.37 17.70 14.92
CA PHE A 402 18.40 17.87 16.01
C PHE A 402 17.86 16.57 16.56
N GLY A 403 17.79 15.50 15.77
CA GLY A 403 17.32 14.17 16.15
C GLY A 403 18.45 13.15 16.25
N ASN A 404 18.12 11.90 16.07
CA ASN A 404 19.06 10.76 16.00
C ASN A 404 19.41 10.34 14.56
N GLY A 405 18.97 11.10 13.57
CA GLY A 405 19.15 10.80 12.14
C GLY A 405 18.06 9.88 11.55
N GLU A 406 17.06 9.49 12.31
CA GLU A 406 15.93 8.70 11.82
C GLU A 406 14.92 9.57 11.06
N ILE A 407 14.30 9.02 10.03
CA ILE A 407 13.25 9.65 9.22
C ILE A 407 12.20 8.59 8.91
N ARG A 408 10.93 8.95 8.94
CA ARG A 408 9.81 8.03 8.73
C ARG A 408 8.85 8.55 7.69
N LEU A 409 8.54 7.73 6.69
CA LEU A 409 7.60 8.05 5.63
C LEU A 409 6.18 7.69 6.05
N THR A 410 5.20 8.49 5.63
CA THR A 410 3.79 8.26 5.96
C THR A 410 2.98 7.81 4.74
N ILE A 411 1.84 7.15 4.95
CA ILE A 411 0.89 6.84 3.88
C ILE A 411 0.20 8.11 3.31
N PHE A 412 0.28 9.22 4.04
CA PHE A 412 -0.23 10.54 3.62
C PHE A 412 0.76 11.29 2.74
N GLN A 413 1.78 10.61 2.21
CA GLN A 413 2.82 11.18 1.34
C GLN A 413 3.65 12.29 2.01
N ASN A 414 3.72 12.32 3.33
CA ASN A 414 4.54 13.22 4.14
C ASN A 414 5.65 12.42 4.85
N LEU A 415 6.44 13.07 5.67
CA LEU A 415 7.46 12.42 6.48
C LEU A 415 7.53 13.00 7.90
N ILE A 416 8.16 12.25 8.80
CA ILE A 416 8.34 12.59 10.20
C ILE A 416 9.82 12.50 10.53
N ILE A 417 10.32 13.46 11.30
CA ILE A 417 11.65 13.44 11.93
C ILE A 417 11.42 13.16 13.42
N PRO A 418 11.68 11.96 13.92
CA PRO A 418 11.52 11.61 15.32
C PRO A 418 12.75 11.97 16.17
N ASN A 419 12.62 11.75 17.49
CA ASN A 419 13.70 11.81 18.47
C ASN A 419 14.38 13.19 18.58
N ILE A 420 13.64 14.26 18.34
CA ILE A 420 14.11 15.63 18.56
C ILE A 420 13.85 15.99 20.03
N PRO A 421 14.88 16.45 20.81
CA PRO A 421 14.64 17.03 22.11
C PRO A 421 13.58 18.15 22.05
N SER A 422 12.54 18.07 22.89
CA SER A 422 11.38 18.97 22.80
C SER A 422 11.76 20.45 22.88
N ASN A 423 12.84 20.78 23.61
CA ASN A 423 13.37 22.15 23.68
C ASN A 423 14.12 22.60 22.41
N LYS A 424 14.32 21.72 21.42
CA LYS A 424 14.95 22.03 20.14
C LYS A 424 13.99 22.03 18.96
N ILE A 425 12.73 21.66 19.16
CA ILE A 425 11.70 21.54 18.10
C ILE A 425 11.57 22.85 17.31
N ASP A 426 11.53 24.00 17.97
CA ASP A 426 11.35 25.29 17.30
C ASP A 426 12.56 25.64 16.42
N LYS A 427 13.77 25.28 16.85
CA LYS A 427 14.99 25.48 16.02
C LYS A 427 15.00 24.58 14.80
N ALA A 428 14.57 23.32 14.94
CA ALA A 428 14.44 22.38 13.82
C ALA A 428 13.38 22.88 12.82
N ARG A 429 12.22 23.33 13.32
CA ARG A 429 11.15 23.93 12.51
C ARG A 429 11.64 25.19 11.77
N GLU A 430 12.33 26.08 12.44
CA GLU A 430 12.89 27.30 11.83
C GLU A 430 13.88 26.98 10.70
N LYS A 431 14.78 25.98 10.91
CA LYS A 431 15.74 25.56 9.88
C LYS A 431 15.02 25.00 8.65
N LEU A 432 14.00 24.16 8.82
CA LEU A 432 13.18 23.64 7.73
C LEU A 432 12.44 24.75 6.98
N SER A 433 11.81 25.68 7.72
CA SER A 433 11.06 26.81 7.15
C SER A 433 11.95 27.76 6.33
N LYS A 434 13.18 28.04 6.76
CA LYS A 434 14.17 28.82 5.99
C LYS A 434 14.54 28.16 4.67
N GLY A 435 14.45 26.83 4.61
CA GLY A 435 14.66 26.06 3.39
C GLY A 435 13.39 25.85 2.54
N GLY A 436 12.28 26.46 2.90
CA GLY A 436 11.01 26.39 2.16
C GLY A 436 10.10 25.23 2.52
N LEU A 437 10.42 24.44 3.56
CA LEU A 437 9.62 23.32 4.03
C LEU A 437 8.65 23.74 5.15
N ALA A 438 7.42 23.28 5.09
CA ALA A 438 6.39 23.54 6.08
C ALA A 438 6.23 22.37 7.07
N CYS A 439 6.16 22.71 8.36
CA CYS A 439 5.81 21.77 9.43
C CYS A 439 4.39 22.01 9.96
N GLU A 440 3.67 22.93 9.38
CA GLU A 440 2.28 23.25 9.69
C GLU A 440 1.51 23.41 8.38
N THR A 441 0.27 22.99 8.34
CA THR A 441 -0.57 23.08 7.15
C THR A 441 -2.02 23.34 7.54
N SER A 442 -2.84 23.72 6.55
CA SER A 442 -4.29 23.70 6.71
C SER A 442 -4.80 22.27 6.92
N LEU A 443 -6.00 22.15 7.50
CA LEU A 443 -6.70 20.87 7.67
C LEU A 443 -7.14 20.23 6.33
N ILE A 444 -6.94 20.91 5.22
CA ILE A 444 -7.13 20.41 3.86
C ILE A 444 -5.80 19.87 3.30
N LYS A 445 -4.73 20.66 3.40
CA LYS A 445 -3.40 20.28 2.90
C LYS A 445 -2.87 19.00 3.53
N GLY A 446 -2.97 18.88 4.85
CA GLY A 446 -2.45 17.72 5.59
C GLY A 446 -3.07 16.40 5.16
N GLY A 447 -4.33 16.38 4.71
CA GLY A 447 -5.07 15.19 4.28
C GLY A 447 -5.14 14.98 2.76
N THR A 448 -4.45 15.80 1.95
CA THR A 448 -4.54 15.66 0.49
C THR A 448 -3.44 14.77 -0.05
N VAL A 449 -3.83 13.70 -0.76
CA VAL A 449 -2.93 12.76 -1.42
C VAL A 449 -3.28 12.60 -2.90
N ALA A 450 -2.25 12.41 -3.75
CA ALA A 450 -2.45 12.21 -5.17
C ALA A 450 -1.58 11.07 -5.73
N CYS A 451 -2.12 10.32 -6.68
CA CYS A 451 -1.33 9.33 -7.40
C CYS A 451 -0.34 10.02 -8.36
N THR A 452 0.36 9.22 -9.13
CA THR A 452 1.42 9.70 -10.04
C THR A 452 0.94 10.66 -11.14
N GLY A 453 -0.30 10.49 -11.64
CA GLY A 453 -0.80 11.28 -12.75
C GLY A 453 -0.29 10.83 -14.13
N ASN A 454 -0.82 11.46 -15.19
CA ASN A 454 -0.48 11.14 -16.59
C ASN A 454 0.91 11.61 -17.02
N GLN A 455 1.58 12.44 -16.23
CA GLN A 455 2.98 12.81 -16.49
C GLN A 455 3.92 11.61 -16.48
N TYR A 456 3.59 10.50 -15.77
CA TYR A 456 4.43 9.29 -15.67
C TYR A 456 3.66 7.98 -15.73
N CYS A 457 2.34 8.01 -15.81
CA CYS A 457 1.51 6.82 -15.79
C CYS A 457 0.58 6.76 -16.98
N LYS A 458 0.83 5.82 -17.89
CA LYS A 458 0.02 5.62 -19.11
C LYS A 458 -1.44 5.24 -18.85
N PHE A 459 -1.80 4.85 -17.63
CA PHE A 459 -3.17 4.52 -17.25
C PHE A 459 -3.94 5.71 -16.69
N SER A 460 -3.26 6.80 -16.38
CA SER A 460 -3.88 7.98 -15.81
C SER A 460 -4.54 8.84 -16.89
N SER A 461 -5.77 9.27 -16.61
CA SER A 461 -6.53 10.17 -17.49
C SER A 461 -6.27 11.64 -17.21
N SER A 462 -5.58 11.99 -16.11
CA SER A 462 -5.36 13.39 -15.69
C SER A 462 -4.01 13.57 -14.99
N ASP A 463 -3.51 14.82 -14.97
CA ASP A 463 -2.38 15.24 -14.13
C ASP A 463 -2.82 15.45 -12.67
N THR A 464 -2.90 14.35 -11.96
CA THR A 464 -3.48 14.33 -10.60
C THR A 464 -2.71 15.15 -9.57
N LYS A 465 -1.39 15.26 -9.70
CA LYS A 465 -0.57 16.00 -8.72
C LYS A 465 -0.69 17.51 -8.89
N THR A 466 -0.66 17.99 -10.11
CA THR A 466 -0.88 19.40 -10.41
C THR A 466 -2.28 19.82 -9.98
N HIS A 467 -3.31 19.06 -10.37
CA HIS A 467 -4.70 19.38 -10.01
C HIS A 467 -4.94 19.30 -8.50
N ALA A 468 -4.36 18.33 -7.78
CA ALA A 468 -4.48 18.26 -6.32
C ALA A 468 -3.91 19.51 -5.63
N ASN A 469 -2.74 19.98 -6.06
CA ASN A 469 -2.15 21.21 -5.53
C ASN A 469 -2.97 22.46 -5.88
N GLU A 470 -3.53 22.55 -7.10
CA GLU A 470 -4.42 23.64 -7.52
C GLU A 470 -5.69 23.69 -6.67
N ILE A 471 -6.35 22.53 -6.48
CA ILE A 471 -7.54 22.40 -5.62
C ILE A 471 -7.25 22.90 -4.21
N VAL A 472 -6.18 22.39 -3.59
CA VAL A 472 -5.81 22.75 -2.21
C VAL A 472 -5.48 24.25 -2.10
N ASN A 473 -4.68 24.78 -3.02
CA ASN A 473 -4.31 26.20 -3.01
C ASN A 473 -5.50 27.13 -3.27
N TYR A 474 -6.49 26.66 -4.03
CA TYR A 474 -7.75 27.39 -4.22
C TYR A 474 -8.61 27.38 -2.96
N LEU A 475 -8.77 26.21 -2.34
CA LEU A 475 -9.58 26.04 -1.13
C LEU A 475 -9.01 26.82 0.06
N ASP A 476 -7.69 26.74 0.30
CA ASP A 476 -7.02 27.46 1.39
C ASP A 476 -7.24 28.98 1.37
N LYS A 477 -7.47 29.56 0.17
CA LYS A 477 -7.75 30.99 0.02
C LYS A 477 -9.21 31.35 0.27
N LYS A 478 -10.10 30.37 0.24
CA LYS A 478 -11.55 30.58 0.22
C LYS A 478 -12.28 30.10 1.46
N ILE A 479 -11.72 29.07 2.13
CA ILE A 479 -12.44 28.41 3.22
C ILE A 479 -11.47 27.97 4.33
N THR A 480 -11.91 28.14 5.58
CA THR A 480 -11.20 27.63 6.76
C THR A 480 -12.05 26.55 7.41
N LEU A 481 -11.45 25.38 7.63
CA LEU A 481 -12.08 24.26 8.30
C LEU A 481 -11.59 24.17 9.75
N ASP A 482 -12.47 23.69 10.64
CA ASP A 482 -12.17 23.34 12.04
C ASP A 482 -12.05 21.82 12.25
N LYS A 483 -12.35 21.03 11.23
CA LYS A 483 -12.19 19.57 11.18
C LYS A 483 -11.33 19.17 10.00
N PRO A 484 -10.47 18.14 10.17
CA PRO A 484 -9.64 17.65 9.08
C PRO A 484 -10.49 17.02 7.97
N ILE A 485 -9.99 17.10 6.75
CA ILE A 485 -10.58 16.44 5.59
C ILE A 485 -9.50 15.73 4.76
N ASN A 486 -9.82 14.55 4.24
CA ASN A 486 -8.96 13.80 3.36
C ASN A 486 -9.45 13.90 1.91
N ILE A 487 -8.61 14.44 1.02
CA ILE A 487 -8.90 14.54 -0.42
C ILE A 487 -7.95 13.61 -1.17
N HIS A 488 -8.51 12.59 -1.84
CA HIS A 488 -7.74 11.56 -2.52
C HIS A 488 -7.91 11.65 -4.04
N VAL A 489 -6.85 12.03 -4.77
CA VAL A 489 -6.90 12.27 -6.23
C VAL A 489 -6.24 11.12 -6.99
N THR A 490 -7.03 10.37 -7.76
CA THR A 490 -6.56 9.17 -8.48
C THR A 490 -6.80 9.28 -9.98
N GLY A 491 -5.80 8.92 -10.78
CA GLY A 491 -5.80 9.05 -12.23
C GLY A 491 -6.50 7.92 -13.01
N CYS A 492 -6.87 6.82 -12.37
CA CYS A 492 -7.54 5.68 -13.03
C CYS A 492 -8.17 4.71 -12.01
N PRO A 493 -9.01 3.74 -12.45
CA PRO A 493 -9.69 2.78 -11.57
C PRO A 493 -8.77 1.88 -10.72
N HIS A 494 -7.45 1.84 -10.99
CA HIS A 494 -6.50 1.12 -10.11
C HIS A 494 -6.41 1.72 -8.70
N SER A 495 -6.93 2.91 -8.48
CA SER A 495 -7.08 3.55 -7.17
C SER A 495 -5.77 3.66 -6.36
N CYS A 496 -4.68 4.08 -7.01
CA CYS A 496 -3.36 4.13 -6.36
C CYS A 496 -3.29 5.15 -5.21
N ALA A 497 -4.07 6.23 -5.22
CA ALA A 497 -4.26 7.15 -4.11
C ALA A 497 -5.54 6.85 -3.31
N GLN A 498 -6.15 5.69 -3.52
CA GLN A 498 -7.27 5.17 -2.71
C GLN A 498 -8.48 6.13 -2.63
N HIS A 499 -8.90 6.71 -3.77
CA HIS A 499 -9.99 7.71 -3.82
C HIS A 499 -11.31 7.23 -3.20
N TYR A 500 -11.54 5.91 -3.10
CA TYR A 500 -12.76 5.38 -2.49
C TYR A 500 -12.82 5.52 -0.97
N ILE A 501 -11.68 5.82 -0.30
CA ILE A 501 -11.62 5.94 1.16
C ILE A 501 -11.33 7.37 1.64
N GLY A 502 -11.16 8.34 0.74
CA GLY A 502 -11.10 9.76 1.10
C GLY A 502 -12.48 10.31 1.47
N ASP A 503 -12.52 11.30 2.38
CA ASP A 503 -13.73 12.08 2.62
C ASP A 503 -14.29 12.64 1.30
N ILE A 504 -13.38 13.13 0.44
CA ILE A 504 -13.61 13.46 -0.96
C ILE A 504 -12.65 12.64 -1.82
N GLY A 505 -13.19 11.84 -2.72
CA GLY A 505 -12.43 11.05 -3.68
C GLY A 505 -12.60 11.55 -5.11
N LEU A 506 -11.48 11.75 -5.82
CA LEU A 506 -11.48 12.17 -7.22
C LEU A 506 -10.90 11.05 -8.10
N LEU A 507 -11.73 10.54 -9.01
CA LEU A 507 -11.33 9.57 -10.02
C LEU A 507 -11.27 10.24 -11.38
N ALA A 508 -10.08 10.35 -11.96
CA ALA A 508 -9.88 10.99 -13.25
C ALA A 508 -10.63 10.32 -14.39
N CYS A 509 -11.17 11.14 -15.26
CA CYS A 509 -11.82 10.76 -16.51
C CYS A 509 -11.51 11.77 -17.62
N LYS A 510 -11.92 11.46 -18.84
CA LYS A 510 -11.98 12.44 -19.94
C LYS A 510 -13.39 13.00 -20.04
N VAL A 511 -13.49 14.29 -20.27
CA VAL A 511 -14.76 15.03 -20.34
C VAL A 511 -14.88 15.68 -21.70
N SER A 512 -15.94 15.38 -22.42
CA SER A 512 -16.27 16.10 -23.65
C SER A 512 -16.87 17.47 -23.29
N VAL A 513 -16.34 18.52 -23.90
CA VAL A 513 -16.82 19.91 -23.73
C VAL A 513 -17.22 20.41 -25.09
N ASP A 514 -18.51 20.60 -25.27
CA ASP A 514 -19.15 21.10 -26.52
C ASP A 514 -18.56 20.50 -27.81
N ASP A 515 -18.71 21.16 -28.96
CA ASP A 515 -18.29 20.67 -30.27
C ASP A 515 -16.76 20.51 -30.49
N SER A 516 -15.95 20.47 -29.44
CA SER A 516 -14.51 20.22 -29.56
C SER A 516 -14.23 18.74 -29.73
N ASP A 517 -13.44 18.37 -30.74
CA ASP A 517 -13.05 16.98 -31.02
C ASP A 517 -12.15 16.34 -29.94
N GLU A 518 -11.53 17.13 -29.03
CA GLU A 518 -10.62 16.63 -28.02
C GLU A 518 -11.20 16.72 -26.61
N PRO A 519 -11.37 15.57 -25.92
CA PRO A 519 -11.86 15.58 -24.55
C PRO A 519 -10.80 16.09 -23.58
N ILE A 520 -11.20 16.99 -22.67
CA ILE A 520 -10.35 17.54 -21.63
C ILE A 520 -10.24 16.62 -20.39
N GLU A 521 -9.32 16.93 -19.49
CA GLU A 521 -9.17 16.22 -18.21
C GLU A 521 -10.30 16.60 -17.25
N GLY A 522 -10.72 15.65 -16.43
CA GLY A 522 -11.75 15.87 -15.42
C GLY A 522 -11.83 14.75 -14.41
N TYR A 523 -12.86 14.79 -13.56
CA TYR A 523 -13.01 13.88 -12.44
C TYR A 523 -14.46 13.48 -12.18
N HIS A 524 -14.64 12.21 -11.82
CA HIS A 524 -15.79 11.76 -11.05
C HIS A 524 -15.51 12.05 -9.58
N VAL A 525 -16.50 12.59 -8.87
CA VAL A 525 -16.39 12.99 -7.46
C VAL A 525 -17.13 11.99 -6.59
N PHE A 526 -16.43 11.49 -5.57
CA PHE A 526 -16.95 10.59 -4.54
C PHE A 526 -16.91 11.26 -3.19
N VAL A 527 -17.86 10.92 -2.29
CA VAL A 527 -17.96 11.49 -0.95
C VAL A 527 -18.26 10.43 0.10
N GLY A 528 -17.88 10.71 1.35
CA GLY A 528 -18.17 9.88 2.52
C GLY A 528 -17.43 8.54 2.49
N GLY A 529 -16.23 8.50 1.94
CA GLY A 529 -15.28 7.42 2.12
C GLY A 529 -14.57 7.55 3.47
N GLY A 530 -14.06 6.44 3.98
CA GLY A 530 -13.31 6.39 5.23
C GLY A 530 -12.57 5.06 5.38
N PHE A 531 -11.66 4.98 6.35
CA PHE A 531 -10.88 3.80 6.68
C PHE A 531 -10.67 3.69 8.19
N GLY A 532 -10.20 2.55 8.65
CA GLY A 532 -10.06 2.24 10.07
C GLY A 532 -11.37 1.75 10.70
N PRO A 533 -11.34 1.34 11.98
CA PRO A 533 -12.44 0.62 12.63
C PRO A 533 -13.76 1.42 12.64
N ASP A 534 -13.69 2.72 12.90
CA ASP A 534 -14.89 3.55 13.11
C ASP A 534 -15.46 4.19 11.86
N LYS A 535 -14.68 4.24 10.75
CA LYS A 535 -15.04 4.97 9.53
C LYS A 535 -14.91 4.15 8.25
N LYS A 536 -14.83 2.85 8.33
CA LYS A 536 -14.64 1.94 7.20
C LYS A 536 -15.81 2.00 6.22
N ARG A 537 -15.62 2.74 5.11
CA ARG A 537 -16.66 2.92 4.09
C ARG A 537 -16.08 3.22 2.71
N ILE A 538 -16.69 2.65 1.67
CA ILE A 538 -16.46 3.04 0.28
C ILE A 538 -17.29 4.29 -0.04
N GLY A 539 -16.64 5.34 -0.53
CA GLY A 539 -17.28 6.59 -0.94
C GLY A 539 -18.32 6.38 -2.03
N ARG A 540 -19.41 7.15 -1.94
CA ARG A 540 -20.50 7.16 -2.91
C ARG A 540 -20.23 8.22 -3.99
N GLN A 541 -20.52 7.92 -5.25
CA GLN A 541 -20.36 8.88 -6.35
C GLN A 541 -21.41 9.99 -6.23
N LEU A 542 -20.94 11.24 -6.15
CA LEU A 542 -21.77 12.44 -6.09
C LEU A 542 -21.91 13.08 -7.48
N PHE A 543 -20.77 13.39 -8.12
CA PHE A 543 -20.77 13.98 -9.46
C PHE A 543 -20.03 13.12 -10.47
N LYS A 544 -20.42 13.27 -11.75
CA LYS A 544 -19.76 12.63 -12.88
C LYS A 544 -19.13 13.70 -13.78
N SER A 545 -17.92 13.41 -14.26
CA SER A 545 -17.30 14.13 -15.39
C SER A 545 -17.20 15.65 -15.21
N ILE A 546 -16.77 16.09 -14.01
CA ILE A 546 -16.50 17.52 -13.76
C ILE A 546 -15.14 17.87 -14.38
N PRO A 547 -15.04 18.88 -15.27
CA PRO A 547 -13.79 19.35 -15.83
C PRO A 547 -12.77 19.76 -14.76
N SER A 548 -11.47 19.51 -15.02
CA SER A 548 -10.37 19.97 -14.17
C SER A 548 -10.22 21.49 -14.18
N GLY A 549 -9.35 22.03 -13.35
CA GLY A 549 -9.13 23.46 -13.21
C GLY A 549 -10.25 24.17 -12.47
N LYS A 550 -10.81 25.26 -13.02
CA LYS A 550 -11.77 26.11 -12.32
C LYS A 550 -13.01 25.35 -11.84
N GLN A 551 -13.61 24.52 -12.67
CA GLN A 551 -14.89 23.86 -12.36
C GLN A 551 -14.77 22.86 -11.21
N ILE A 552 -13.73 22.01 -11.19
CA ILE A 552 -13.54 21.07 -10.08
C ILE A 552 -13.22 21.82 -8.77
N ASN A 553 -12.44 22.90 -8.83
CA ASN A 553 -12.09 23.71 -7.67
C ASN A 553 -13.34 24.35 -7.06
N GLU A 554 -14.21 24.94 -7.89
CA GLU A 554 -15.48 25.54 -7.48
C GLU A 554 -16.48 24.51 -6.95
N THR A 555 -16.53 23.32 -7.58
CA THR A 555 -17.39 22.23 -7.11
C THR A 555 -16.99 21.76 -5.71
N ILE A 556 -15.69 21.52 -5.46
CA ILE A 556 -15.23 21.09 -4.13
C ILE A 556 -15.43 22.20 -3.10
N TYR A 557 -15.17 23.45 -3.45
CA TYR A 557 -15.47 24.59 -2.59
C TYR A 557 -16.95 24.65 -2.21
N ALA A 558 -17.85 24.52 -3.18
CA ALA A 558 -19.29 24.54 -2.94
C ALA A 558 -19.76 23.39 -2.03
N MET A 559 -19.18 22.20 -2.20
CA MET A 559 -19.44 21.07 -1.30
C MET A 559 -19.04 21.38 0.14
N LEU A 560 -17.85 21.96 0.35
CA LEU A 560 -17.36 22.31 1.67
C LEU A 560 -18.12 23.48 2.30
N ALA A 561 -18.55 24.46 1.49
CA ALA A 561 -19.39 25.56 1.93
C ALA A 561 -20.79 25.07 2.34
N ALA A 562 -21.40 24.17 1.56
CA ALA A 562 -22.66 23.50 1.91
C ALA A 562 -22.53 22.69 3.21
N TYR A 563 -21.43 21.97 3.39
CA TYR A 563 -21.12 21.28 4.65
C TYR A 563 -21.07 22.24 5.83
N LEU A 564 -20.28 23.31 5.76
CA LEU A 564 -20.14 24.27 6.87
C LEU A 564 -21.46 24.96 7.22
N SER A 565 -22.32 25.25 6.25
CA SER A 565 -23.62 25.90 6.48
C SER A 565 -24.69 24.96 7.05
N SER A 566 -24.59 23.65 6.78
CA SER A 566 -25.67 22.68 7.05
C SER A 566 -25.30 21.58 8.04
N ARG A 567 -24.04 21.54 8.49
CA ARG A 567 -23.57 20.53 9.46
C ARG A 567 -24.12 20.75 10.85
N LYS A 568 -24.22 19.67 11.62
CA LYS A 568 -24.48 19.72 13.06
C LYS A 568 -23.23 20.25 13.80
N LYS A 569 -23.41 20.69 15.05
CA LYS A 569 -22.29 21.10 15.90
C LYS A 569 -21.25 19.98 16.02
N ASN A 570 -19.99 20.29 15.76
CA ASN A 570 -18.85 19.36 15.80
C ASN A 570 -18.90 18.19 14.80
N GLU A 571 -19.82 18.19 13.84
CA GLU A 571 -19.92 17.14 12.83
C GLU A 571 -18.74 17.17 11.85
N SER A 572 -18.13 16.02 11.57
CA SER A 572 -17.11 15.87 10.53
C SER A 572 -17.74 15.85 9.13
N PHE A 573 -16.94 16.09 8.10
CA PHE A 573 -17.41 15.95 6.72
C PHE A 573 -17.84 14.51 6.40
N TYR A 574 -17.13 13.52 6.92
CA TYR A 574 -17.51 12.11 6.82
C TYR A 574 -18.92 11.85 7.36
N ASP A 575 -19.21 12.28 8.59
CA ASP A 575 -20.52 12.08 9.23
C ASP A 575 -21.62 12.82 8.47
N PHE A 576 -21.34 14.08 8.08
CA PHE A 576 -22.25 14.87 7.24
C PHE A 576 -22.56 14.18 5.92
N ALA A 577 -21.52 13.77 5.17
CA ALA A 577 -21.71 13.12 3.88
C ALA A 577 -22.40 11.77 4.00
N THR A 578 -22.20 11.03 5.11
CA THR A 578 -22.79 9.69 5.27
C THR A 578 -24.23 9.69 5.72
N ARG A 579 -24.69 10.73 6.45
CA ARG A 579 -26.09 10.82 6.92
C ARG A 579 -27.05 11.40 5.88
N HIS A 580 -26.53 12.03 4.82
CA HIS A 580 -27.37 12.57 3.74
C HIS A 580 -27.44 11.61 2.54
N GLU A 581 -28.57 11.66 1.84
CA GLU A 581 -28.69 11.03 0.53
C GLU A 581 -27.88 11.80 -0.52
N ILE A 582 -27.43 11.10 -1.57
CA ILE A 582 -26.62 11.72 -2.64
C ILE A 582 -27.36 12.86 -3.33
N SER A 583 -28.67 12.72 -3.59
CA SER A 583 -29.51 13.77 -4.17
C SER A 583 -29.56 15.05 -3.33
N ASP A 584 -29.55 14.92 -2.00
CA ASP A 584 -29.57 16.07 -1.10
C ASP A 584 -28.22 16.80 -1.12
N LEU A 585 -27.11 16.05 -1.06
CA LEU A 585 -25.76 16.60 -1.18
C LEU A 585 -25.54 17.30 -2.52
N GLU A 586 -26.04 16.72 -3.61
CA GLU A 586 -25.99 17.31 -4.94
C GLU A 586 -26.77 18.62 -5.00
N LYS A 587 -28.00 18.64 -4.47
CA LYS A 587 -28.83 19.83 -4.39
C LYS A 587 -28.19 20.95 -3.55
N MET A 588 -27.66 20.61 -2.37
CA MET A 588 -26.99 21.57 -1.51
C MET A 588 -25.78 22.19 -2.21
N THR A 589 -24.97 21.37 -2.87
CA THR A 589 -23.78 21.84 -3.61
C THR A 589 -24.16 22.74 -4.78
N ASN A 590 -25.16 22.35 -5.60
CA ASN A 590 -25.61 23.12 -6.75
C ASN A 590 -26.22 24.46 -6.35
N ASN A 591 -26.92 24.56 -5.21
CA ASN A 591 -27.41 25.82 -4.68
C ASN A 591 -26.28 26.82 -4.42
N VAL A 592 -25.19 26.38 -3.78
CA VAL A 592 -24.00 27.23 -3.53
C VAL A 592 -23.33 27.67 -4.83
N ILE A 593 -23.26 26.78 -5.84
CA ILE A 593 -22.73 27.13 -7.18
C ILE A 593 -23.58 28.21 -7.83
N ALA A 594 -24.90 28.05 -7.80
CA ALA A 594 -25.84 29.02 -8.39
C ALA A 594 -25.77 30.40 -7.71
N GLU A 595 -25.71 30.45 -6.38
CA GLU A 595 -25.54 31.69 -5.61
C GLU A 595 -24.23 32.39 -5.98
N SER A 596 -23.13 31.63 -6.04
CA SER A 596 -21.81 32.18 -6.40
C SER A 596 -21.77 32.77 -7.81
N SER A 597 -22.50 32.17 -8.75
CA SER A 597 -22.60 32.66 -10.15
C SER A 597 -23.45 33.93 -10.28
N SER A 598 -24.46 34.08 -9.43
CA SER A 598 -25.34 35.29 -9.45
C SER A 598 -24.66 36.55 -8.87
N PHE A 599 -23.61 36.41 -8.04
CA PHE A 599 -22.84 37.55 -7.54
C PHE A 599 -21.68 37.96 -8.47
N ALA A 600 -21.35 37.12 -9.46
CA ALA A 600 -20.29 37.39 -10.44
C ALA A 600 -20.81 37.97 -11.79
N ALA A 601 -22.11 37.97 -12.00
CA ALA A 601 -22.81 38.60 -13.12
C ALA A 601 -23.32 40.01 -12.72
#